data_6748177fc280e6e17e6b5cb02638ff24
#
_entry.id   6748177fc280e6e17e6b5cb02638ff24
#
_cell.length_a   1.000
_cell.length_b   1.000
_cell.length_c   1.000
_cell.angle_alpha   90.00
_cell.angle_beta   90.00
_cell.angle_gamma   90.00
#
_symmetry.space_group_name_H-M   'P 1'
#
loop_
_entity.id
_entity.type
_entity.pdbx_description
1 polymer ?
#
loop_
_entity_poly.entity_id
_entity_poly.type
_entity_poly.pdbx_seq_one_letter_code
_entity_poly.pdbx_strand_id
1 'polypeptide(L)'
;MKKILFAVLVMCLLFFVGCLRELEPVDCSVPENVRVSFDIRSSSALRSSISPDEDNVNDCNVYIYSRGILVRHIYECEPEDISAELSAGSSYNVYVLANACRQEALASEEEFLCKCAYEISSVDDMGEFLPLAGCVRNVSVAGEGQRICVTLERLVSKIVFSVDKSDL
;
A
#
# COMPACT_ATOMS: atom_id res chain seq x y z
N MET A 1 -35.20 -50.42 -44.51
CA MET A 1 -34.25 -50.30 -43.39
C MET A 1 -33.05 -49.41 -43.71
N LYS A 2 -32.35 -49.52 -44.82
CA LYS A 2 -31.17 -48.69 -45.14
C LYS A 2 -31.44 -47.17 -45.17
N LYS A 3 -32.62 -46.72 -45.61
CA LYS A 3 -32.95 -45.28 -45.70
C LYS A 3 -33.21 -44.66 -44.31
N ILE A 4 -33.73 -45.44 -43.37
CA ILE A 4 -33.98 -44.98 -41.96
C ILE A 4 -32.66 -44.88 -41.25
N LEU A 5 -31.72 -45.82 -41.43
CA LEU A 5 -30.42 -45.81 -40.82
C LEU A 5 -29.59 -44.61 -41.28
N PHE A 6 -29.69 -44.22 -42.56
CA PHE A 6 -29.01 -43.04 -43.12
C PHE A 6 -29.57 -41.73 -42.55
N ALA A 7 -30.90 -41.63 -42.39
CA ALA A 7 -31.54 -40.44 -41.81
C ALA A 7 -31.14 -40.24 -40.34
N VAL A 8 -31.02 -41.33 -39.53
CA VAL A 8 -30.57 -41.29 -38.16
C VAL A 8 -29.10 -40.88 -38.08
N LEU A 9 -28.24 -41.41 -38.99
CA LEU A 9 -26.83 -41.04 -39.04
C LEU A 9 -26.63 -39.56 -39.34
N VAL A 10 -27.37 -39.00 -40.31
CA VAL A 10 -27.30 -37.59 -40.65
C VAL A 10 -27.82 -36.70 -39.51
N MET A 11 -28.87 -37.12 -38.81
CA MET A 11 -29.39 -36.39 -37.65
C MET A 11 -28.41 -36.37 -36.48
N CYS A 12 -27.70 -37.46 -36.21
CA CYS A 12 -26.63 -37.53 -35.20
C CYS A 12 -25.45 -36.60 -35.57
N LEU A 13 -25.06 -36.50 -36.84
CA LEU A 13 -23.99 -35.63 -37.28
C LEU A 13 -24.35 -34.14 -37.09
N LEU A 14 -25.62 -33.76 -37.22
CA LEU A 14 -26.06 -32.37 -37.01
C LEU A 14 -26.02 -31.95 -35.53
N PHE A 15 -26.11 -32.91 -34.58
CA PHE A 15 -25.97 -32.58 -33.18
C PHE A 15 -24.52 -32.33 -32.72
N PHE A 16 -23.51 -32.77 -33.47
CA PHE A 16 -22.10 -32.53 -33.13
C PHE A 16 -21.57 -31.16 -33.61
N VAL A 17 -22.29 -30.45 -34.48
CA VAL A 17 -21.86 -29.14 -34.98
C VAL A 17 -22.21 -27.98 -34.03
N GLY A 18 -23.05 -28.23 -33.00
CA GLY A 18 -23.61 -27.18 -32.14
C GLY A 18 -22.79 -26.76 -30.90
N CYS A 19 -21.59 -27.30 -30.65
CA CYS A 19 -20.81 -27.00 -29.43
C CYS A 19 -19.37 -26.61 -29.69
N LEU A 20 -19.06 -25.98 -30.82
CA LEU A 20 -17.88 -25.11 -30.88
C LEU A 20 -18.30 -23.73 -30.36
N ARG A 21 -18.43 -23.61 -29.02
CA ARG A 21 -18.27 -22.31 -28.41
C ARG A 21 -16.85 -21.88 -28.77
N GLU A 22 -16.71 -20.90 -29.62
CA GLU A 22 -15.49 -20.12 -29.71
C GLU A 22 -15.18 -19.68 -28.30
N LEU A 23 -14.17 -20.29 -27.69
CA LEU A 23 -13.49 -19.73 -26.55
C LEU A 23 -12.91 -18.43 -27.09
N GLU A 24 -13.58 -17.31 -26.81
CA GLU A 24 -12.97 -16.01 -27.02
C GLU A 24 -11.56 -16.10 -26.43
N PRO A 25 -10.52 -15.70 -27.17
CA PRO A 25 -9.18 -15.69 -26.64
C PRO A 25 -9.26 -14.84 -25.37
N VAL A 26 -9.02 -15.47 -24.22
CA VAL A 26 -8.82 -14.74 -22.98
C VAL A 26 -7.65 -13.83 -23.28
N ASP A 27 -7.93 -12.55 -23.45
CA ASP A 27 -6.91 -11.52 -23.61
C ASP A 27 -6.06 -11.53 -22.33
N CYS A 28 -5.00 -12.33 -22.36
CA CYS A 28 -3.98 -12.34 -21.33
C CYS A 28 -3.11 -11.10 -21.54
N SER A 29 -3.74 -9.92 -21.60
CA SER A 29 -3.01 -8.67 -21.54
C SER A 29 -2.24 -8.70 -20.23
N VAL A 30 -0.92 -8.71 -20.35
CA VAL A 30 -0.02 -8.54 -19.21
C VAL A 30 -0.47 -7.24 -18.53
N PRO A 31 -0.78 -7.26 -17.22
CA PRO A 31 -1.24 -6.06 -16.55
C PRO A 31 -0.23 -4.96 -16.77
N GLU A 32 -0.68 -3.86 -17.34
CA GLU A 32 0.15 -2.70 -17.61
C GLU A 32 0.67 -2.16 -16.29
N ASN A 33 1.99 -2.01 -16.17
CA ASN A 33 2.59 -1.33 -15.03
C ASN A 33 2.47 0.17 -15.25
N VAL A 34 1.91 0.85 -14.28
CA VAL A 34 1.68 2.29 -14.28
C VAL A 34 2.42 2.94 -13.14
N ARG A 35 2.88 4.17 -13.35
CA ARG A 35 3.53 4.94 -12.30
C ARG A 35 2.50 5.59 -11.40
N VAL A 36 2.62 5.32 -10.11
CA VAL A 36 1.79 5.87 -9.03
C VAL A 36 2.65 6.70 -8.12
N SER A 37 2.22 7.92 -7.78
CA SER A 37 2.90 8.79 -6.82
C SER A 37 2.21 8.78 -5.46
N PHE A 38 3.01 8.97 -4.40
CA PHE A 38 2.52 9.00 -3.02
C PHE A 38 2.63 10.41 -2.47
N ASP A 39 1.49 10.94 -1.99
CA ASP A 39 1.41 12.23 -1.31
C ASP A 39 1.32 11.94 0.19
N ILE A 40 2.45 12.10 0.88
CA ILE A 40 2.60 11.78 2.30
C ILE A 40 2.47 13.07 3.09
N ARG A 41 1.51 13.13 4.01
CA ARG A 41 1.22 14.33 4.80
C ARG A 41 1.07 13.97 6.27
N SER A 42 1.66 14.79 7.14
CA SER A 42 1.37 14.66 8.56
C SER A 42 -0.02 15.22 8.90
N SER A 43 -0.71 14.58 9.85
CA SER A 43 -1.99 15.04 10.35
C SER A 43 -1.80 16.30 11.18
N SER A 44 -2.26 17.45 10.69
CA SER A 44 -2.22 18.72 11.43
C SER A 44 -3.27 18.83 12.55
N ALA A 45 -3.98 17.74 12.86
CA ALA A 45 -5.19 17.77 13.69
C ALA A 45 -4.95 17.90 15.19
N LEU A 46 -3.71 17.74 15.69
CA LEU A 46 -3.37 17.88 17.11
C LEU A 46 -2.28 18.93 17.30
N ARG A 47 -2.63 20.18 17.05
CA ARG A 47 -1.79 21.30 17.45
C ARG A 47 -1.88 21.55 18.96
N SER A 48 -1.16 20.78 19.75
CA SER A 48 -0.61 21.35 20.98
C SER A 48 0.66 22.09 20.55
N SER A 49 0.82 23.31 21.00
CA SER A 49 1.83 24.30 20.63
C SER A 49 3.26 23.95 21.05
N ILE A 50 3.74 22.78 20.65
CA ILE A 50 5.08 22.30 20.92
C ILE A 50 5.78 22.19 19.58
N SER A 51 6.75 23.01 19.35
CA SER A 51 7.63 23.14 18.19
C SER A 51 7.02 22.79 16.80
N PRO A 52 6.98 23.72 15.85
CA PRO A 52 6.44 23.49 14.50
C PRO A 52 7.22 22.41 13.71
N ASP A 53 8.42 22.04 14.14
CA ASP A 53 9.30 21.12 13.41
C ASP A 53 9.08 19.65 13.77
N GLU A 54 8.36 19.34 14.84
CA GLU A 54 8.12 17.94 15.28
C GLU A 54 7.27 17.11 14.30
N ASP A 55 6.51 17.76 13.41
CA ASP A 55 5.67 17.11 12.40
C ASP A 55 6.35 16.98 11.03
N ASN A 56 7.60 17.41 10.92
CA ASN A 56 8.36 17.28 9.69
C ASN A 56 8.67 15.81 9.40
N VAL A 57 8.52 15.43 8.14
CA VAL A 57 8.91 14.12 7.64
C VAL A 57 10.32 14.24 7.10
N ASN A 58 11.31 13.68 7.82
CA ASN A 58 12.72 13.73 7.45
C ASN A 58 13.15 12.50 6.64
N ASP A 59 12.60 11.35 6.97
CA ASP A 59 12.75 10.12 6.19
C ASP A 59 11.44 9.35 6.16
N CYS A 60 11.28 8.47 5.20
CA CYS A 60 10.16 7.54 5.23
C CYS A 60 10.46 6.18 4.59
N ASN A 61 9.80 5.17 5.12
CA ASN A 61 9.72 3.83 4.59
C ASN A 61 8.31 3.61 4.06
N VAL A 62 8.15 3.32 2.78
CA VAL A 62 6.87 3.01 2.15
C VAL A 62 6.83 1.53 1.80
N TYR A 63 5.88 0.80 2.37
CA TYR A 63 5.64 -0.60 2.12
C TYR A 63 4.36 -0.76 1.31
N ILE A 64 4.45 -1.48 0.21
CA ILE A 64 3.34 -1.72 -0.70
C ILE A 64 3.11 -3.22 -0.79
N TYR A 65 1.96 -3.68 -0.27
CA TYR A 65 1.56 -5.07 -0.29
C TYR A 65 0.41 -5.30 -1.26
N SER A 66 0.44 -6.44 -1.94
CA SER A 66 -0.70 -6.94 -2.70
C SER A 66 -0.97 -8.38 -2.29
N ARG A 67 -2.20 -8.69 -1.91
CA ARG A 67 -2.61 -10.02 -1.43
C ARG A 67 -1.73 -10.55 -0.30
N GLY A 68 -1.29 -9.67 0.60
CA GLY A 68 -0.44 -10.01 1.74
C GLY A 68 1.05 -10.20 1.43
N ILE A 69 1.50 -10.00 0.17
CA ILE A 69 2.88 -10.16 -0.26
C ILE A 69 3.48 -8.78 -0.56
N LEU A 70 4.73 -8.55 -0.13
CA LEU A 70 5.45 -7.32 -0.41
C LEU A 70 5.73 -7.19 -1.91
N VAL A 71 5.22 -6.12 -2.51
CA VAL A 71 5.47 -5.75 -3.91
C VAL A 71 6.65 -4.79 -4.00
N ARG A 72 6.68 -3.80 -3.09
CA ARG A 72 7.75 -2.78 -3.03
C ARG A 72 7.99 -2.34 -1.60
N HIS A 73 9.25 -2.07 -1.29
CA HIS A 73 9.69 -1.30 -0.14
C HIS A 73 10.58 -0.18 -0.65
N ILE A 74 10.23 1.05 -0.31
CA ILE A 74 10.95 2.27 -0.71
C ILE A 74 11.37 2.97 0.56
N TYR A 75 12.64 3.38 0.62
CA TYR A 75 13.16 4.22 1.69
C TYR A 75 13.75 5.48 1.07
N GLU A 76 13.26 6.63 1.50
CA GLU A 76 13.71 7.93 1.04
C GLU A 76 14.04 8.84 2.21
N CYS A 77 15.16 9.54 2.10
CA CYS A 77 15.51 10.69 2.90
C CYS A 77 15.02 11.92 2.16
N GLU A 78 14.30 12.83 2.82
CA GLU A 78 13.66 13.99 2.18
C GLU A 78 12.59 13.58 1.15
N PRO A 79 11.46 13.00 1.61
CA PRO A 79 10.48 12.36 0.74
C PRO A 79 9.55 13.35 0.00
N GLU A 80 10.06 14.06 -0.99
CA GLU A 80 9.26 15.01 -1.78
C GLU A 80 8.48 14.34 -2.93
N ASP A 81 9.08 13.36 -3.63
CA ASP A 81 8.53 12.77 -4.86
C ASP A 81 8.58 11.24 -4.88
N ILE A 82 7.92 10.59 -3.93
CA ILE A 82 7.90 9.12 -3.88
C ILE A 82 6.96 8.57 -4.93
N SER A 83 7.45 7.63 -5.72
CA SER A 83 6.66 6.94 -6.74
C SER A 83 7.05 5.47 -6.88
N ALA A 84 6.10 4.64 -7.35
CA ALA A 84 6.32 3.24 -7.66
C ALA A 84 5.61 2.84 -8.97
N GLU A 85 6.17 1.83 -9.64
CA GLU A 85 5.49 1.14 -10.74
C GLU A 85 4.66 0.00 -10.17
N LEU A 86 3.35 0.04 -10.41
CA LEU A 86 2.36 -0.92 -9.91
C LEU A 86 1.49 -1.41 -11.06
N SER A 87 1.00 -2.64 -10.96
CA SER A 87 0.13 -3.22 -12.00
C SER A 87 -1.27 -2.64 -11.93
N ALA A 88 -1.75 -2.07 -13.04
CA ALA A 88 -3.11 -1.58 -13.17
C ALA A 88 -4.14 -2.70 -12.96
N GLY A 89 -5.30 -2.35 -12.42
CA GLY A 89 -6.37 -3.29 -12.10
C GLY A 89 -6.14 -4.11 -10.82
N SER A 90 -4.99 -3.93 -10.14
CA SER A 90 -4.68 -4.60 -8.88
C SER A 90 -5.00 -3.72 -7.66
N SER A 91 -5.20 -4.37 -6.51
CA SER A 91 -5.43 -3.70 -5.23
C SER A 91 -4.22 -3.85 -4.31
N TYR A 92 -3.90 -2.76 -3.60
CA TYR A 92 -2.73 -2.66 -2.76
C TYR A 92 -3.07 -2.13 -1.37
N ASN A 93 -2.31 -2.58 -0.37
CA ASN A 93 -2.24 -1.97 0.95
C ASN A 93 -0.91 -1.24 1.06
N VAL A 94 -0.97 0.05 1.41
CA VAL A 94 0.20 0.92 1.53
C VAL A 94 0.35 1.31 2.99
N TYR A 95 1.54 1.10 3.53
CA TYR A 95 1.92 1.50 4.88
C TYR A 95 3.13 2.42 4.80
N VAL A 96 3.13 3.47 5.61
CA VAL A 96 4.23 4.43 5.67
C VAL A 96 4.68 4.57 7.12
N LEU A 97 5.98 4.46 7.33
CA LEU A 97 6.65 4.78 8.58
C LEU A 97 7.64 5.91 8.32
N ALA A 98 7.47 7.02 9.00
CA ALA A 98 8.33 8.18 8.87
C ALA A 98 9.11 8.44 10.16
N ASN A 99 10.29 9.05 10.02
CA ASN A 99 11.20 9.36 11.11
C ASN A 99 11.62 8.12 11.94
N ALA A 100 11.76 7.00 11.26
CA ALA A 100 12.07 5.71 11.86
C ALA A 100 13.39 5.11 11.33
N CYS A 101 14.19 5.89 10.62
CA CYS A 101 15.35 5.44 9.86
C CYS A 101 14.98 4.30 8.88
N ARG A 102 15.96 3.79 8.18
CA ARG A 102 15.72 2.69 7.24
C ARG A 102 15.36 1.42 7.97
N GLN A 103 14.17 0.91 7.72
CA GLN A 103 13.66 -0.34 8.26
C GLN A 103 13.89 -1.51 7.30
N GLU A 104 13.78 -2.74 7.82
CA GLU A 104 13.89 -3.96 7.04
C GLU A 104 12.67 -4.15 6.13
N ALA A 105 12.90 -4.71 4.93
CA ALA A 105 11.83 -5.12 4.03
C ALA A 105 11.22 -6.45 4.51
N LEU A 106 9.99 -6.43 4.98
CA LEU A 106 9.28 -7.60 5.48
C LEU A 106 8.46 -8.24 4.34
N ALA A 107 8.67 -9.51 4.06
CA ALA A 107 8.14 -10.19 2.88
C ALA A 107 6.62 -10.36 2.90
N SER A 108 6.00 -10.46 4.08
CA SER A 108 4.56 -10.58 4.22
C SER A 108 3.97 -9.42 5.02
N GLU A 109 2.73 -9.05 4.68
CA GLU A 109 1.97 -8.03 5.40
C GLU A 109 1.70 -8.44 6.86
N GLU A 110 1.45 -9.73 7.11
CA GLU A 110 1.25 -10.28 8.44
C GLU A 110 2.52 -10.10 9.30
N GLU A 111 3.68 -10.43 8.75
CA GLU A 111 4.96 -10.23 9.43
C GLU A 111 5.20 -8.75 9.73
N PHE A 112 4.89 -7.86 8.76
CA PHE A 112 4.96 -6.41 8.95
C PHE A 112 4.09 -5.95 10.11
N LEU A 113 2.82 -6.34 10.15
CA LEU A 113 1.89 -5.94 11.20
C LEU A 113 2.27 -6.48 12.59
N CYS A 114 2.97 -7.63 12.64
CA CYS A 114 3.43 -8.23 13.89
C CYS A 114 4.77 -7.66 14.39
N LYS A 115 5.69 -7.35 13.46
CA LYS A 115 7.08 -6.98 13.79
C LYS A 115 7.38 -5.50 13.67
N CYS A 116 6.55 -4.75 12.93
CA CYS A 116 6.76 -3.32 12.74
C CYS A 116 6.34 -2.56 14.00
N ALA A 117 7.14 -2.74 15.05
CA ALA A 117 7.04 -1.98 16.29
C ALA A 117 8.34 -1.17 16.43
N TYR A 118 8.20 0.14 16.55
CA TYR A 118 9.31 1.01 16.93
C TYR A 118 9.43 0.96 18.45
N GLU A 119 10.49 0.35 18.94
CA GLU A 119 10.77 0.30 20.38
C GLU A 119 11.51 1.57 20.82
N ILE A 120 10.89 2.34 21.70
CA ILE A 120 11.50 3.51 22.34
C ILE A 120 11.82 3.11 23.77
N SER A 121 13.11 2.91 24.05
CA SER A 121 13.57 2.51 25.39
C SER A 121 13.85 3.74 26.27
N SER A 122 14.16 4.87 25.66
CA SER A 122 14.41 6.14 26.38
C SER A 122 13.95 7.34 25.56
N VAL A 123 13.85 8.51 26.21
CA VAL A 123 13.57 9.77 25.51
C VAL A 123 14.69 10.16 24.53
N ASP A 124 15.91 9.73 24.84
CA ASP A 124 17.08 10.02 23.99
C ASP A 124 17.09 9.19 22.69
N ASP A 125 16.32 8.09 22.65
CA ASP A 125 16.12 7.29 21.43
C ASP A 125 15.17 7.96 20.43
N MET A 126 14.34 8.89 20.92
CA MET A 126 13.53 9.75 20.06
C MET A 126 14.44 10.84 19.51
N GLY A 127 14.85 10.72 18.26
CA GLY A 127 15.63 11.74 17.59
C GLY A 127 14.94 13.12 17.61
N GLU A 128 15.44 14.03 16.81
CA GLU A 128 14.88 15.39 16.67
C GLU A 128 13.42 15.38 16.17
N PHE A 129 13.05 14.34 15.40
CA PHE A 129 11.73 14.19 14.80
C PHE A 129 10.96 13.01 15.40
N LEU A 130 9.67 13.21 15.67
CA LEU A 130 8.83 12.15 16.21
C LEU A 130 8.48 11.10 15.16
N PRO A 131 8.45 9.80 15.53
CA PRO A 131 8.04 8.75 14.62
C PRO A 131 6.54 8.88 14.27
N LEU A 132 6.26 8.78 12.96
CA LEU A 132 4.92 8.90 12.40
C LEU A 132 4.59 7.63 11.62
N ALA A 133 3.31 7.25 11.59
CA ALA A 133 2.85 6.16 10.75
C ALA A 133 1.51 6.47 10.11
N GLY A 134 1.28 5.86 8.95
CA GLY A 134 0.01 5.96 8.25
C GLY A 134 -0.23 4.76 7.36
N CYS A 135 -1.48 4.50 7.03
CA CYS A 135 -1.82 3.46 6.08
C CYS A 135 -3.04 3.81 5.23
N VAL A 136 -3.04 3.30 4.00
CA VAL A 136 -4.22 3.27 3.14
C VAL A 136 -4.37 1.85 2.61
N ARG A 137 -5.55 1.25 2.82
CA ARG A 137 -5.82 -0.15 2.45
C ARG A 137 -6.78 -0.23 1.28
N ASN A 138 -6.68 -1.34 0.54
CA ASN A 138 -7.54 -1.65 -0.60
C ASN A 138 -7.54 -0.55 -1.68
N VAL A 139 -6.37 0.03 -1.94
CA VAL A 139 -6.20 1.03 -3.00
C VAL A 139 -6.21 0.32 -4.35
N SER A 140 -7.20 0.62 -5.18
CA SER A 140 -7.24 0.13 -6.55
C SER A 140 -6.41 1.04 -7.45
N VAL A 141 -5.46 0.47 -8.18
CA VAL A 141 -4.66 1.21 -9.16
C VAL A 141 -5.37 1.14 -10.51
N ALA A 142 -5.87 2.30 -10.96
CA ALA A 142 -6.68 2.39 -12.17
C ALA A 142 -5.86 2.73 -13.43
N GLY A 143 -4.78 3.51 -13.30
CA GLY A 143 -3.99 3.94 -14.45
C GLY A 143 -2.84 4.88 -14.12
N GLU A 144 -2.18 5.35 -15.15
CA GLU A 144 -1.01 6.23 -15.08
C GLU A 144 -1.31 7.56 -14.38
N GLY A 145 -0.34 8.05 -13.61
CA GLY A 145 -0.41 9.34 -12.92
C GLY A 145 -1.33 9.37 -11.70
N GLN A 146 -1.81 8.22 -11.23
CA GLN A 146 -2.61 8.15 -10.01
C GLN A 146 -1.78 8.61 -8.81
N ARG A 147 -2.41 9.40 -7.93
CA ARG A 147 -1.84 9.86 -6.68
C ARG A 147 -2.55 9.21 -5.50
N ILE A 148 -1.78 8.60 -4.59
CA ILE A 148 -2.27 7.99 -3.36
C ILE A 148 -1.88 8.89 -2.19
N CYS A 149 -2.87 9.43 -1.47
CA CYS A 149 -2.64 10.27 -0.30
C CYS A 149 -2.57 9.39 0.95
N VAL A 150 -1.48 9.51 1.72
CA VAL A 150 -1.29 8.81 2.99
C VAL A 150 -1.15 9.86 4.08
N THR A 151 -2.08 9.85 5.03
CA THR A 151 -2.02 10.72 6.20
C THR A 151 -1.26 10.01 7.32
N LEU A 152 -0.24 10.68 7.86
CA LEU A 152 0.57 10.18 8.95
C LEU A 152 0.05 10.70 10.28
N GLU A 153 0.05 9.84 11.28
CA GLU A 153 -0.27 10.15 12.68
C GLU A 153 0.96 9.88 13.55
N ARG A 154 1.08 10.63 14.64
CA ARG A 154 2.16 10.42 15.62
C ARG A 154 1.98 9.09 16.32
N LEU A 155 3.05 8.31 16.42
CA LEU A 155 3.08 7.05 17.20
C LEU A 155 3.27 7.29 18.71
N VAL A 156 3.72 8.47 19.09
CA VAL A 156 4.01 8.84 20.48
C VAL A 156 3.39 10.18 20.84
N SER A 157 3.14 10.39 22.13
CA SER A 157 2.68 11.66 22.70
C SER A 157 3.73 12.21 23.66
N LYS A 158 4.00 13.50 23.57
CA LYS A 158 4.90 14.21 24.49
C LYS A 158 4.07 14.97 25.52
N ILE A 159 4.35 14.76 26.79
CA ILE A 159 3.75 15.50 27.90
C ILE A 159 4.83 16.41 28.50
N VAL A 160 4.57 17.71 28.49
CA VAL A 160 5.46 18.72 29.10
C VAL A 160 4.84 19.20 30.39
N PHE A 161 5.58 19.06 31.49
CA PHE A 161 5.22 19.62 32.78
C PHE A 161 6.03 20.91 33.02
N SER A 162 5.34 22.02 33.24
CA SER A 162 5.96 23.27 33.67
C SER A 162 5.68 23.49 35.15
N VAL A 163 6.73 23.61 35.95
CA VAL A 163 6.60 23.92 37.37
C VAL A 163 7.08 25.34 37.59
N ASP A 164 6.15 26.23 37.97
CA ASP A 164 6.49 27.58 38.40
C ASP A 164 6.97 27.55 39.85
N LYS A 165 8.19 28.04 40.08
CA LYS A 165 8.80 28.14 41.41
C LYS A 165 8.63 29.48 42.05
N SER A 166 7.81 30.38 41.48
CA SER A 166 7.61 31.75 41.97
C SER A 166 6.96 31.78 43.35
N ASP A 167 6.32 30.70 43.82
CA ASP A 167 5.61 30.60 45.08
C ASP A 167 6.32 29.72 46.15
N LEU A 168 7.57 29.38 45.93
CA LEU A 168 8.45 28.70 46.90
C LEU A 168 9.47 29.69 47.47
#